data_1513214ca105ac6b1511b5e0157f011c
#
_entry.id   1513214ca105ac6b1511b5e0157f011c
#
_cell.length_a   1.000
_cell.length_b   1.000
_cell.length_c   1.000
_cell.angle_alpha   90.00
_cell.angle_beta   90.00
_cell.angle_gamma   90.00
#
_symmetry.space_group_name_H-M   'P 1'
#
loop_
_entity.id
_entity.type
_entity.pdbx_description
1 polymer ?
#
loop_
_entity_poly.entity_id
_entity_poly.type
_entity_poly.pdbx_seq_one_letter_code
_entity_poly.pdbx_strand_id
1 'polypeptide(L)'
;MTPRARRHTLTVAAMALAAACVAQAAPASGASSASAAASSAAAARGFTFGVIGHPLQHGRDEAALKRAIADVAQTSPAFVVATGIKAVTEPCSDKLYAQRRELLNESAAPMIVSLAGSDWSACLNSAGRSNAIERLNRLREVFYVDSESLGGRHLQVTRLSASAKFRSYAENAHWEYGKVLFATINLPANNNHYRPEAGRNSEFEDRLVANRAWLHRLFTLAERQKMQGLVLFADGDAGVTAEEGFSLLPSFQTRQDGFAEVRKQLRGMAEKYKGTVLLIDAQPLAPASPAAHAEPAIQWRGNVGHVTMTTDWAEVHVAPGAAPLFSIKGGSAAASE
;
A
#
# COMPACT_ATOMS: atom_id res chain seq x y z
N MET A 1 76.33 14.53 -43.00
CA MET A 1 76.13 15.96 -43.25
C MET A 1 75.22 16.46 -42.12
N THR A 2 75.81 17.08 -41.13
CA THR A 2 75.12 17.87 -40.08
C THR A 2 74.94 19.30 -40.61
N PRO A 3 73.86 20.01 -40.15
CA PRO A 3 74.17 21.13 -39.27
C PRO A 3 73.11 21.45 -38.21
N ARG A 4 73.62 21.78 -37.12
CA ARG A 4 73.58 23.08 -36.40
C ARG A 4 72.32 23.43 -35.61
N ALA A 5 72.50 23.38 -34.28
CA ALA A 5 71.68 23.93 -33.23
C ALA A 5 71.56 25.47 -33.28
N ARG A 6 70.43 26.00 -32.98
CA ARG A 6 70.21 27.38 -32.50
C ARG A 6 69.57 27.35 -31.15
N ARG A 7 70.30 27.89 -30.17
CA ARG A 7 69.77 28.21 -28.83
C ARG A 7 69.03 29.55 -28.91
N HIS A 8 67.81 29.58 -28.41
CA HIS A 8 67.14 30.83 -28.04
C HIS A 8 66.83 30.82 -26.56
N THR A 9 67.45 31.78 -25.89
CA THR A 9 67.21 32.17 -24.50
C THR A 9 65.81 32.75 -24.35
N LEU A 10 65.00 32.19 -23.44
CA LEU A 10 63.71 32.78 -23.04
C LEU A 10 63.81 33.30 -21.65
N THR A 11 63.56 34.61 -21.55
CA THR A 11 63.40 35.42 -20.35
C THR A 11 62.14 35.00 -19.55
N VAL A 12 62.31 34.73 -18.25
CA VAL A 12 61.24 34.40 -17.32
C VAL A 12 60.64 35.76 -16.83
N ALA A 13 59.39 36.01 -17.18
CA ALA A 13 58.56 37.06 -16.56
C ALA A 13 57.70 36.41 -15.49
N ALA A 14 57.95 36.75 -14.24
CA ALA A 14 57.13 36.38 -13.08
C ALA A 14 55.84 37.20 -13.06
N MET A 15 54.69 36.57 -13.28
CA MET A 15 53.37 37.16 -12.99
C MET A 15 52.86 36.57 -11.67
N ALA A 16 52.71 37.46 -10.68
CA ALA A 16 52.05 37.19 -9.42
C ALA A 16 50.52 37.09 -9.67
N LEU A 17 49.94 35.89 -9.52
CA LEU A 17 48.48 35.72 -9.48
C LEU A 17 48.00 35.88 -8.03
N ALA A 18 47.22 36.93 -7.78
CA ALA A 18 46.44 37.09 -6.55
C ALA A 18 45.30 36.07 -6.57
N ALA A 19 45.32 35.08 -5.66
CA ALA A 19 44.21 34.17 -5.44
C ALA A 19 43.11 34.86 -4.64
N ALA A 20 42.01 35.22 -5.33
CA ALA A 20 40.78 35.59 -4.66
C ALA A 20 40.08 34.33 -4.17
N CYS A 21 40.05 34.09 -2.86
CA CYS A 21 39.19 33.06 -2.21
C CYS A 21 37.75 33.47 -2.37
N VAL A 22 37.03 32.88 -3.31
CA VAL A 22 35.58 32.90 -3.34
C VAL A 22 35.12 31.81 -2.37
N ALA A 23 34.60 32.26 -1.21
CA ALA A 23 33.91 31.38 -0.27
C ALA A 23 32.58 30.94 -0.91
N GLN A 24 32.55 29.71 -1.43
CA GLN A 24 31.30 29.06 -1.83
C GLN A 24 30.54 28.67 -0.56
N ALA A 25 29.45 29.36 -0.30
CA ALA A 25 28.48 28.95 0.70
C ALA A 25 27.85 27.64 0.26
N ALA A 26 28.09 26.57 1.03
CA ALA A 26 27.42 25.28 0.85
C ALA A 26 25.91 25.48 1.07
N PRO A 27 25.03 24.93 0.20
CA PRO A 27 23.59 24.99 0.43
C PRO A 27 23.21 24.14 1.65
N ALA A 28 22.35 24.70 2.46
CA ALA A 28 21.89 24.17 3.72
C ALA A 28 21.25 22.80 3.59
N SER A 29 21.97 21.74 3.97
CA SER A 29 21.43 20.36 4.19
C SER A 29 20.65 20.24 5.52
N GLY A 30 20.35 21.34 6.19
CA GLY A 30 19.72 21.37 7.51
C GLY A 30 18.21 21.22 7.52
N ALA A 31 17.50 21.52 6.42
CA ALA A 31 16.03 21.50 6.40
C ALA A 31 15.45 20.06 6.32
N SER A 32 16.14 19.16 5.62
CA SER A 32 15.69 17.77 5.47
C SER A 32 15.85 16.96 6.76
N SER A 33 16.92 17.18 7.50
CA SER A 33 17.17 16.49 8.77
C SER A 33 16.28 16.96 9.90
N ALA A 34 15.92 18.24 9.95
CA ALA A 34 15.00 18.79 10.94
C ALA A 34 13.55 18.30 10.73
N SER A 35 13.11 18.20 9.48
CA SER A 35 11.78 17.64 9.14
C SER A 35 11.68 16.16 9.49
N ALA A 36 12.72 15.37 9.20
CA ALA A 36 12.75 13.94 9.54
C ALA A 36 12.80 13.71 11.07
N ALA A 37 13.54 14.56 11.81
CA ALA A 37 13.60 14.47 13.26
C ALA A 37 12.27 14.88 13.93
N ALA A 38 11.58 15.90 13.40
CA ALA A 38 10.27 16.31 13.89
C ALA A 38 9.21 15.26 13.61
N SER A 39 9.23 14.62 12.44
CA SER A 39 8.35 13.50 12.08
C SER A 39 8.59 12.28 12.98
N SER A 40 9.85 11.95 13.26
CA SER A 40 10.21 10.85 14.16
C SER A 40 9.78 11.13 15.62
N ALA A 41 9.92 12.35 16.12
CA ALA A 41 9.48 12.74 17.46
C ALA A 41 7.95 12.78 17.59
N ALA A 42 7.22 13.18 16.55
CA ALA A 42 5.76 13.11 16.49
C ALA A 42 5.27 11.66 16.47
N ALA A 43 5.90 10.81 15.68
CA ALA A 43 5.57 9.38 15.62
C ALA A 43 5.83 8.62 16.92
N ALA A 44 6.76 9.10 17.76
CA ALA A 44 6.99 8.54 19.10
C ALA A 44 5.87 8.87 20.12
N ARG A 45 5.07 9.90 19.86
CA ARG A 45 3.92 10.34 20.69
C ARG A 45 2.58 9.75 20.28
N GLY A 46 2.55 8.96 19.24
CA GLY A 46 1.32 8.50 18.59
C GLY A 46 0.99 9.31 17.35
N PHE A 47 0.31 8.68 16.42
CA PHE A 47 -0.12 9.29 15.16
C PHE A 47 -1.38 8.59 14.64
N THR A 48 -2.03 9.23 13.67
CA THR A 48 -3.16 8.64 12.96
C THR A 48 -2.85 8.46 11.48
N PHE A 49 -3.48 7.48 10.85
CA PHE A 49 -3.53 7.33 9.42
C PHE A 49 -4.97 7.07 8.96
N GLY A 50 -5.28 7.47 7.75
CA GLY A 50 -6.60 7.28 7.16
C GLY A 50 -6.67 5.98 6.35
N VAL A 51 -7.84 5.36 6.34
CA VAL A 51 -8.17 4.24 5.44
C VAL A 51 -9.45 4.59 4.70
N ILE A 52 -9.43 4.54 3.38
CA ILE A 52 -10.62 4.65 2.53
C ILE A 52 -10.96 3.23 2.07
N GLY A 53 -12.12 2.74 2.55
CA GLY A 53 -12.55 1.36 2.45
C GLY A 53 -13.44 1.10 1.25
N HIS A 54 -12.98 1.37 0.02
CA HIS A 54 -13.71 1.08 -1.20
C HIS A 54 -15.09 1.77 -1.31
N PRO A 55 -15.16 3.12 -1.28
CA PRO A 55 -16.41 3.88 -1.26
C PRO A 55 -17.24 3.75 -2.56
N LEU A 56 -16.68 3.10 -3.58
CA LEU A 56 -17.33 2.85 -4.87
C LEU A 56 -18.15 1.54 -4.93
N GLN A 57 -18.27 0.82 -3.81
CA GLN A 57 -19.12 -0.36 -3.71
C GLN A 57 -20.60 -0.01 -3.78
N HIS A 58 -21.44 -0.98 -4.11
CA HIS A 58 -22.90 -0.88 -4.10
C HIS A 58 -23.48 0.22 -5.01
N GLY A 59 -22.86 0.48 -6.17
CA GLY A 59 -23.36 1.43 -7.15
C GLY A 59 -23.11 2.90 -6.79
N ARG A 60 -22.28 3.17 -5.78
CA ARG A 60 -21.84 4.54 -5.46
C ARG A 60 -20.96 5.10 -6.56
N ASP A 61 -20.93 6.39 -6.66
CA ASP A 61 -20.25 7.15 -7.71
C ASP A 61 -18.92 7.78 -7.24
N GLU A 62 -18.26 8.49 -8.14
CA GLU A 62 -17.05 9.25 -7.87
C GLU A 62 -17.23 10.28 -6.74
N ALA A 63 -18.44 10.82 -6.54
CA ALA A 63 -18.70 11.80 -5.49
C ALA A 63 -18.50 11.17 -4.09
N ALA A 64 -18.79 9.88 -3.92
CA ALA A 64 -18.53 9.18 -2.67
C ALA A 64 -17.02 9.09 -2.36
N LEU A 65 -16.21 8.79 -3.38
CA LEU A 65 -14.75 8.80 -3.23
C LEU A 65 -14.21 10.20 -2.94
N LYS A 66 -14.72 11.22 -3.62
CA LYS A 66 -14.34 12.63 -3.37
C LYS A 66 -14.65 13.05 -1.94
N ARG A 67 -15.84 12.70 -1.44
CA ARG A 67 -16.20 12.98 -0.04
C ARG A 67 -15.28 12.27 0.93
N ALA A 68 -15.03 10.96 0.74
CA ALA A 68 -14.14 10.20 1.62
C ALA A 68 -12.72 10.78 1.67
N ILE A 69 -12.17 11.25 0.54
CA ILE A 69 -10.87 11.93 0.48
C ILE A 69 -10.91 13.24 1.26
N ALA A 70 -11.96 14.05 1.07
CA ALA A 70 -12.09 15.34 1.76
C ALA A 70 -12.26 15.17 3.27
N ASP A 71 -13.09 14.23 3.69
CA ASP A 71 -13.40 13.98 5.10
C ASP A 71 -12.18 13.45 5.86
N VAL A 72 -11.49 12.44 5.31
CA VAL A 72 -10.29 11.90 5.94
C VAL A 72 -9.16 12.93 6.01
N ALA A 73 -9.06 13.84 5.06
CA ALA A 73 -8.06 14.91 5.08
C ALA A 73 -8.24 15.87 6.25
N GLN A 74 -9.47 16.07 6.75
CA GLN A 74 -9.76 16.95 7.91
C GLN A 74 -9.13 16.43 9.20
N THR A 75 -8.88 15.11 9.31
CA THR A 75 -8.23 14.53 10.49
C THR A 75 -6.71 14.75 10.50
N SER A 76 -6.15 15.35 9.44
CA SER A 76 -4.71 15.59 9.29
C SER A 76 -3.85 14.32 9.44
N PRO A 77 -4.17 13.23 8.75
CA PRO A 77 -3.49 11.95 8.92
C PRO A 77 -2.04 12.02 8.42
N ALA A 78 -1.19 11.14 8.95
CA ALA A 78 0.18 10.98 8.49
C ALA A 78 0.24 10.57 7.01
N PHE A 79 -0.67 9.69 6.61
CA PHE A 79 -0.94 9.23 5.24
C PHE A 79 -2.34 8.62 5.16
N VAL A 80 -2.79 8.33 3.95
CA VAL A 80 -4.06 7.65 3.68
C VAL A 80 -3.83 6.44 2.78
N VAL A 81 -4.49 5.33 3.05
CA VAL A 81 -4.53 4.16 2.16
C VAL A 81 -5.93 4.02 1.59
N ALA A 82 -6.05 4.05 0.27
CA ALA A 82 -7.30 3.85 -0.43
C ALA A 82 -7.32 2.45 -1.08
N THR A 83 -8.33 1.63 -0.74
CA THR A 83 -8.53 0.32 -1.35
C THR A 83 -9.60 0.40 -2.43
N GLY A 84 -9.20 0.00 -3.66
CA GLY A 84 -10.09 0.05 -4.83
C GLY A 84 -10.25 1.44 -5.43
N ILE A 85 -10.28 1.50 -6.76
CA ILE A 85 -10.35 2.75 -7.52
C ILE A 85 -11.58 2.85 -8.43
N LYS A 86 -12.34 1.76 -8.59
CA LYS A 86 -13.55 1.74 -9.43
C LYS A 86 -14.63 0.81 -8.87
N ALA A 87 -15.88 1.11 -9.19
CA ALA A 87 -16.99 0.19 -8.98
C ALA A 87 -16.91 -1.01 -9.94
N VAL A 88 -17.51 -2.13 -9.56
CA VAL A 88 -17.60 -3.32 -10.45
C VAL A 88 -18.27 -2.98 -11.78
N THR A 89 -19.28 -2.11 -11.75
CA THR A 89 -20.09 -1.70 -12.93
C THR A 89 -19.40 -0.67 -13.82
N GLU A 90 -18.35 0.00 -13.35
CA GLU A 90 -17.62 0.98 -14.15
C GLU A 90 -16.71 0.32 -15.18
N PRO A 91 -16.45 0.98 -16.34
CA PRO A 91 -15.61 0.42 -17.39
C PRO A 91 -14.14 0.31 -16.95
N CYS A 92 -13.46 -0.75 -17.39
CA CYS A 92 -12.03 -0.91 -17.22
C CYS A 92 -11.25 -0.13 -18.30
N SER A 93 -11.38 1.19 -18.32
CA SER A 93 -10.79 2.02 -19.37
C SER A 93 -9.58 2.83 -18.84
N ASP A 94 -8.63 3.10 -19.73
CA ASP A 94 -7.47 3.95 -19.42
C ASP A 94 -7.91 5.35 -18.98
N LYS A 95 -8.99 5.86 -19.57
CA LYS A 95 -9.56 7.16 -19.20
C LYS A 95 -10.00 7.16 -17.73
N LEU A 96 -10.73 6.13 -17.29
CA LEU A 96 -11.18 6.03 -15.92
C LEU A 96 -9.99 5.91 -14.96
N TYR A 97 -9.01 5.07 -15.29
CA TYR A 97 -7.82 4.89 -14.43
C TYR A 97 -7.02 6.19 -14.29
N ALA A 98 -6.84 6.95 -15.39
CA ALA A 98 -6.19 8.25 -15.34
C ALA A 98 -6.98 9.25 -14.47
N GLN A 99 -8.29 9.34 -14.63
CA GLN A 99 -9.15 10.21 -13.82
C GLN A 99 -9.08 9.86 -12.32
N ARG A 100 -9.10 8.55 -11.98
CA ARG A 100 -8.97 8.11 -10.58
C ARG A 100 -7.60 8.44 -9.99
N ARG A 101 -6.54 8.29 -10.81
CA ARG A 101 -5.20 8.68 -10.37
C ARG A 101 -5.10 10.17 -10.09
N GLU A 102 -5.63 11.00 -10.97
CA GLU A 102 -5.66 12.46 -10.78
C GLU A 102 -6.41 12.82 -9.51
N LEU A 103 -7.61 12.28 -9.31
CA LEU A 103 -8.43 12.50 -8.13
C LEU A 103 -7.71 12.14 -6.82
N LEU A 104 -7.06 10.97 -6.78
CA LEU A 104 -6.31 10.54 -5.59
C LEU A 104 -5.05 11.38 -5.38
N ASN A 105 -4.47 11.92 -6.46
CA ASN A 105 -3.31 12.78 -6.38
C ASN A 105 -3.63 14.22 -5.88
N GLU A 106 -4.90 14.62 -5.91
CA GLU A 106 -5.36 15.89 -5.32
C GLU A 106 -5.39 15.89 -3.79
N SER A 107 -5.25 14.72 -3.16
CA SER A 107 -5.20 14.61 -1.69
C SER A 107 -4.06 15.44 -1.10
N ALA A 108 -4.34 16.22 -0.06
CA ALA A 108 -3.29 16.96 0.68
C ALA A 108 -2.35 16.02 1.46
N ALA A 109 -2.83 14.86 1.90
CA ALA A 109 -2.04 13.83 2.56
C ALA A 109 -1.37 12.89 1.55
N PRO A 110 -0.24 12.23 1.91
CA PRO A 110 0.28 11.12 1.13
C PRO A 110 -0.80 10.07 0.91
N MET A 111 -1.02 9.64 -0.34
CA MET A 111 -2.07 8.69 -0.71
C MET A 111 -1.46 7.43 -1.31
N ILE A 112 -1.71 6.28 -0.69
CA ILE A 112 -1.28 4.97 -1.15
C ILE A 112 -2.51 4.21 -1.68
N VAL A 113 -2.39 3.59 -2.85
CA VAL A 113 -3.45 2.77 -3.44
C VAL A 113 -3.18 1.30 -3.16
N SER A 114 -4.18 0.61 -2.60
CA SER A 114 -4.28 -0.84 -2.52
C SER A 114 -5.29 -1.32 -3.54
N LEU A 115 -4.90 -2.22 -4.45
CA LEU A 115 -5.81 -2.69 -5.51
C LEU A 115 -6.91 -3.57 -4.96
N ALA A 116 -8.14 -3.34 -5.44
CA ALA A 116 -9.26 -4.24 -5.25
C ALA A 116 -9.45 -5.18 -6.45
N GLY A 117 -10.08 -6.32 -6.22
CA GLY A 117 -10.44 -7.26 -7.29
C GLY A 117 -11.36 -6.63 -8.34
N SER A 118 -12.25 -5.71 -7.94
CA SER A 118 -13.12 -4.93 -8.84
C SER A 118 -12.35 -4.08 -9.84
N ASP A 119 -11.14 -3.69 -9.54
CA ASP A 119 -10.36 -2.81 -10.41
C ASP A 119 -9.91 -3.50 -11.71
N TRP A 120 -9.79 -4.83 -11.69
CA TRP A 120 -9.20 -5.58 -12.80
C TRP A 120 -9.80 -6.96 -13.07
N SER A 121 -10.17 -7.73 -12.03
CA SER A 121 -10.42 -9.17 -12.16
C SER A 121 -11.67 -9.52 -12.98
N ALA A 122 -12.65 -8.63 -13.03
CA ALA A 122 -13.90 -8.79 -13.78
C ALA A 122 -13.89 -8.05 -15.13
N CYS A 123 -12.75 -7.48 -15.54
CA CYS A 123 -12.66 -6.72 -16.78
C CYS A 123 -12.79 -7.60 -18.01
N LEU A 124 -13.60 -7.13 -18.96
CA LEU A 124 -13.84 -7.79 -20.25
C LEU A 124 -13.39 -6.88 -21.41
N ASN A 125 -12.93 -7.49 -22.49
CA ASN A 125 -12.68 -6.77 -23.73
C ASN A 125 -13.97 -6.62 -24.55
N SER A 126 -13.88 -5.93 -25.72
CA SER A 126 -15.02 -5.69 -26.61
C SER A 126 -15.69 -6.98 -27.14
N ALA A 127 -15.00 -8.11 -27.12
CA ALA A 127 -15.54 -9.42 -27.51
C ALA A 127 -16.12 -10.21 -26.31
N GLY A 128 -16.27 -9.58 -25.12
CA GLY A 128 -16.79 -10.22 -23.91
C GLY A 128 -15.84 -11.22 -23.27
N ARG A 129 -14.57 -11.29 -23.69
CA ARG A 129 -13.57 -12.18 -23.09
C ARG A 129 -12.82 -11.48 -21.97
N SER A 130 -12.37 -12.24 -20.97
CA SER A 130 -11.59 -11.70 -19.85
C SER A 130 -10.36 -10.93 -20.34
N ASN A 131 -10.20 -9.73 -19.80
CA ASN A 131 -9.05 -8.86 -20.02
C ASN A 131 -8.33 -8.54 -18.69
N ALA A 132 -8.58 -9.34 -17.65
CA ALA A 132 -8.16 -9.10 -16.28
C ALA A 132 -6.65 -8.83 -16.16
N ILE A 133 -5.83 -9.68 -16.75
CA ILE A 133 -4.36 -9.60 -16.61
C ILE A 133 -3.80 -8.36 -17.31
N GLU A 134 -4.32 -8.02 -18.49
CA GLU A 134 -3.92 -6.83 -19.21
C GLU A 134 -4.31 -5.58 -18.41
N ARG A 135 -5.53 -5.54 -17.84
CA ARG A 135 -5.97 -4.42 -16.99
C ARG A 135 -5.16 -4.31 -15.70
N LEU A 136 -4.79 -5.42 -15.07
CA LEU A 136 -3.88 -5.41 -13.93
C LEU A 136 -2.52 -4.81 -14.28
N ASN A 137 -1.95 -5.18 -15.42
CA ASN A 137 -0.69 -4.60 -15.89
C ASN A 137 -0.84 -3.10 -16.17
N ARG A 138 -1.96 -2.69 -16.76
CA ARG A 138 -2.25 -1.28 -17.00
C ARG A 138 -2.36 -0.47 -15.72
N LEU A 139 -2.99 -1.00 -14.69
CA LEU A 139 -3.03 -0.38 -13.35
C LEU A 139 -1.63 -0.21 -12.77
N ARG A 140 -0.76 -1.21 -12.93
CA ARG A 140 0.64 -1.14 -12.49
C ARG A 140 1.40 0.00 -13.17
N GLU A 141 1.17 0.20 -14.46
CA GLU A 141 1.76 1.30 -15.24
C GLU A 141 1.20 2.67 -14.86
N VAL A 142 -0.06 2.75 -14.44
CA VAL A 142 -0.70 4.02 -14.11
C VAL A 142 -0.40 4.44 -12.67
N PHE A 143 -0.47 3.53 -11.69
CA PHE A 143 -0.45 3.88 -10.27
C PHE A 143 0.90 3.65 -9.58
N TYR A 144 1.79 2.81 -10.13
CA TYR A 144 2.97 2.33 -9.41
C TYR A 144 4.28 2.52 -10.17
N VAL A 145 4.40 3.66 -10.87
CA VAL A 145 5.53 3.97 -11.77
C VAL A 145 6.81 4.20 -10.98
N ASP A 146 6.72 4.85 -9.84
CA ASP A 146 7.84 5.29 -9.03
C ASP A 146 7.80 4.73 -7.61
N SER A 147 8.73 5.17 -6.78
CA SER A 147 8.85 4.79 -5.36
C SER A 147 8.21 5.81 -4.42
N GLU A 148 7.23 6.58 -4.88
CA GLU A 148 6.53 7.56 -4.08
C GLU A 148 5.02 7.27 -4.00
N SER A 149 4.38 7.79 -2.97
CA SER A 149 2.92 7.85 -2.86
C SER A 149 2.35 8.92 -3.80
N LEU A 150 1.05 8.84 -4.09
CA LEU A 150 0.28 9.95 -4.62
C LEU A 150 0.05 11.01 -3.53
N GLY A 151 -0.61 12.11 -3.92
CA GLY A 151 -0.97 13.21 -3.03
C GLY A 151 0.02 14.36 -3.05
N GLY A 152 -0.39 15.51 -2.50
CA GLY A 152 0.41 16.75 -2.48
C GLY A 152 1.65 16.68 -1.57
N ARG A 153 1.67 15.76 -0.61
CA ARG A 153 2.86 15.35 0.15
C ARG A 153 3.24 13.95 -0.27
N HIS A 154 4.52 13.69 -0.45
CA HIS A 154 5.01 12.38 -0.88
C HIS A 154 5.60 11.59 0.28
N LEU A 155 5.34 10.30 0.26
CA LEU A 155 5.91 9.31 1.16
C LEU A 155 6.69 8.30 0.31
N GLN A 156 7.94 8.03 0.69
CA GLN A 156 8.77 7.04 0.01
C GLN A 156 8.26 5.64 0.32
N VAL A 157 8.08 4.83 -0.72
CA VAL A 157 7.66 3.45 -0.63
C VAL A 157 8.65 2.52 -1.32
N THR A 158 8.82 1.33 -0.80
CA THR A 158 9.62 0.28 -1.45
C THR A 158 8.68 -0.77 -2.03
N ARG A 159 8.75 -0.99 -3.34
CA ARG A 159 7.87 -1.94 -4.05
C ARG A 159 8.53 -3.31 -4.18
N LEU A 160 7.71 -4.36 -4.22
CA LEU A 160 8.20 -5.71 -4.49
C LEU A 160 8.87 -5.81 -5.87
N SER A 161 8.41 -5.02 -6.83
CA SER A 161 8.99 -4.91 -8.18
C SER A 161 10.44 -4.44 -8.22
N ALA A 162 10.98 -3.87 -7.15
CA ALA A 162 12.42 -3.59 -7.03
C ALA A 162 13.27 -4.88 -7.01
N SER A 163 12.66 -6.03 -6.71
CA SER A 163 13.30 -7.35 -6.82
C SER A 163 13.24 -7.84 -8.27
N ALA A 164 14.38 -8.23 -8.84
CA ALA A 164 14.46 -8.73 -10.22
C ALA A 164 13.53 -9.93 -10.49
N LYS A 165 13.27 -10.77 -9.49
CA LYS A 165 12.37 -11.92 -9.58
C LYS A 165 10.89 -11.53 -9.66
N PHE A 166 10.50 -10.38 -9.13
CA PHE A 166 9.10 -9.97 -8.95
C PHE A 166 8.78 -8.62 -9.58
N ARG A 167 9.39 -8.30 -10.72
CA ARG A 167 9.25 -6.99 -11.39
C ARG A 167 7.81 -6.59 -11.72
N SER A 168 6.93 -7.57 -11.93
CA SER A 168 5.54 -7.31 -12.26
C SER A 168 4.65 -6.96 -11.07
N TYR A 169 5.12 -7.07 -9.82
CA TYR A 169 4.28 -6.89 -8.63
C TYR A 169 4.53 -5.55 -7.95
N ALA A 170 4.32 -4.46 -8.70
CA ALA A 170 4.55 -3.10 -8.24
C ALA A 170 3.50 -2.60 -7.24
N GLU A 171 2.32 -3.21 -7.23
CA GLU A 171 1.22 -2.93 -6.30
C GLU A 171 1.52 -3.33 -4.85
N ASN A 172 2.41 -4.31 -4.65
CA ASN A 172 2.90 -4.67 -3.32
C ASN A 172 3.99 -3.69 -2.90
N ALA A 173 3.68 -2.80 -1.99
CA ALA A 173 4.56 -1.76 -1.50
C ALA A 173 4.63 -1.75 0.03
N HIS A 174 5.76 -1.35 0.61
CA HIS A 174 5.88 -1.10 2.04
C HIS A 174 6.54 0.25 2.32
N TRP A 175 6.22 0.80 3.48
CA TRP A 175 6.81 2.01 4.03
C TRP A 175 6.85 1.91 5.56
N GLU A 176 7.62 2.79 6.15
CA GLU A 176 7.78 2.86 7.59
C GLU A 176 7.27 4.21 8.10
N TYR A 177 6.52 4.20 9.18
CA TYR A 177 6.16 5.41 9.88
C TYR A 177 6.18 5.15 11.39
N GLY A 178 6.95 5.95 12.12
CA GLY A 178 7.22 5.67 13.52
C GLY A 178 7.93 4.31 13.69
N LYS A 179 7.39 3.48 14.55
CA LYS A 179 7.87 2.11 14.82
C LYS A 179 6.94 1.05 14.26
N VAL A 180 6.25 1.38 13.17
CA VAL A 180 5.32 0.48 12.48
C VAL A 180 5.72 0.36 11.02
N LEU A 181 5.73 -0.88 10.52
CA LEU A 181 5.88 -1.21 9.11
C LEU A 181 4.50 -1.36 8.50
N PHE A 182 4.24 -0.66 7.41
CA PHE A 182 2.99 -0.71 6.66
C PHE A 182 3.24 -1.34 5.30
N ALA A 183 2.29 -2.12 4.78
CA ALA A 183 2.41 -2.68 3.45
C ALA A 183 1.06 -2.96 2.80
N THR A 184 1.01 -2.80 1.46
CA THR A 184 -0.06 -3.31 0.62
C THR A 184 0.25 -4.73 0.15
N ILE A 185 -0.77 -5.55 0.01
CA ILE A 185 -0.68 -6.90 -0.54
C ILE A 185 -1.88 -7.17 -1.46
N ASN A 186 -1.63 -7.59 -2.68
CA ASN A 186 -2.69 -7.87 -3.64
C ASN A 186 -3.38 -9.20 -3.31
N LEU A 187 -4.52 -9.11 -2.62
CA LEU A 187 -5.40 -10.21 -2.24
C LEU A 187 -6.85 -9.86 -2.63
N PRO A 188 -7.27 -10.10 -3.87
CA PRO A 188 -8.62 -9.78 -4.35
C PRO A 188 -9.72 -10.46 -3.54
N ALA A 189 -10.78 -9.73 -3.20
CA ALA A 189 -11.89 -10.22 -2.37
C ALA A 189 -12.67 -11.41 -2.98
N ASN A 190 -12.63 -11.57 -4.31
CA ASN A 190 -13.30 -12.66 -5.02
C ASN A 190 -12.54 -13.99 -4.92
N ASN A 191 -12.42 -14.52 -3.72
CA ASN A 191 -11.71 -15.77 -3.42
C ASN A 191 -10.23 -15.72 -3.86
N ASN A 192 -9.57 -14.58 -3.60
CA ASN A 192 -8.20 -14.34 -4.05
C ASN A 192 -7.99 -14.58 -5.55
N HIS A 193 -9.01 -14.31 -6.36
CA HIS A 193 -9.05 -14.57 -7.80
C HIS A 193 -8.73 -16.03 -8.19
N TYR A 194 -8.92 -16.98 -7.28
CA TYR A 194 -8.84 -18.41 -7.63
C TYR A 194 -10.03 -18.78 -8.50
N ARG A 195 -9.77 -19.43 -9.63
CA ARG A 195 -10.77 -19.89 -10.60
C ARG A 195 -10.77 -21.41 -10.66
N PRO A 196 -11.91 -22.07 -10.46
CA PRO A 196 -11.97 -23.54 -10.47
C PRO A 196 -11.84 -24.15 -11.87
N GLU A 197 -11.93 -23.33 -12.93
CA GLU A 197 -11.80 -23.82 -14.31
C GLU A 197 -10.35 -24.18 -14.63
N ALA A 198 -10.16 -25.39 -15.14
CA ALA A 198 -8.85 -25.92 -15.50
C ALA A 198 -8.07 -24.97 -16.43
N GLY A 199 -6.79 -24.79 -16.14
CA GLY A 199 -5.87 -23.99 -16.96
C GLY A 199 -6.03 -22.47 -16.81
N ARG A 200 -6.74 -21.96 -15.79
CA ARG A 200 -7.01 -20.52 -15.61
C ARG A 200 -6.41 -19.88 -14.37
N ASN A 201 -5.54 -20.58 -13.65
CA ASN A 201 -5.00 -20.13 -12.35
C ASN A 201 -3.57 -19.57 -12.40
N SER A 202 -2.96 -19.41 -13.57
CA SER A 202 -1.56 -18.95 -13.66
C SER A 202 -1.32 -17.62 -12.94
N GLU A 203 -2.22 -16.65 -13.06
CA GLU A 203 -2.10 -15.38 -12.34
C GLU A 203 -2.17 -15.60 -10.82
N PHE A 204 -3.15 -16.38 -10.34
CA PHE A 204 -3.30 -16.71 -8.93
C PHE A 204 -2.04 -17.41 -8.38
N GLU A 205 -1.54 -18.42 -9.08
CA GLU A 205 -0.37 -19.22 -8.67
C GLU A 205 0.89 -18.36 -8.62
N ASP A 206 1.14 -17.55 -9.65
CA ASP A 206 2.30 -16.64 -9.71
C ASP A 206 2.23 -15.58 -8.62
N ARG A 207 1.05 -14.98 -8.40
CA ARG A 207 0.83 -13.98 -7.34
C ARG A 207 0.94 -14.61 -5.95
N LEU A 208 0.52 -15.86 -5.77
CA LEU A 208 0.69 -16.59 -4.51
C LEU A 208 2.18 -16.75 -4.17
N VAL A 209 3.02 -17.08 -5.16
CA VAL A 209 4.48 -17.17 -5.00
C VAL A 209 5.07 -15.81 -4.64
N ALA A 210 4.63 -14.74 -5.32
CA ALA A 210 5.08 -13.38 -5.04
C ALA A 210 4.66 -12.91 -3.64
N ASN A 211 3.41 -13.13 -3.26
CA ASN A 211 2.89 -12.78 -1.93
C ASN A 211 3.57 -13.56 -0.81
N ARG A 212 3.90 -14.84 -1.04
CA ARG A 212 4.68 -15.64 -0.08
C ARG A 212 6.05 -15.01 0.18
N ALA A 213 6.77 -14.64 -0.87
CA ALA A 213 8.06 -13.98 -0.75
C ALA A 213 7.93 -12.60 -0.11
N TRP A 214 6.85 -11.88 -0.42
CA TRP A 214 6.56 -10.55 0.12
C TRP A 214 6.34 -10.60 1.63
N LEU A 215 5.46 -11.45 2.12
CA LEU A 215 5.19 -11.63 3.54
C LEU A 215 6.47 -12.01 4.30
N HIS A 216 7.25 -12.97 3.78
CA HIS A 216 8.52 -13.33 4.39
C HIS A 216 9.46 -12.12 4.52
N ARG A 217 9.58 -11.30 3.47
CA ARG A 217 10.38 -10.08 3.49
C ARG A 217 9.89 -9.08 4.53
N LEU A 218 8.56 -8.84 4.61
CA LEU A 218 7.96 -7.88 5.53
C LEU A 218 8.22 -8.29 7.00
N PHE A 219 7.96 -9.53 7.36
CA PHE A 219 8.19 -10.01 8.71
C PHE A 219 9.68 -9.97 9.08
N THR A 220 10.57 -10.41 8.17
CA THR A 220 12.03 -10.31 8.38
C THR A 220 12.47 -8.86 8.58
N LEU A 221 11.93 -7.92 7.81
CA LEU A 221 12.24 -6.50 7.95
C LEU A 221 11.75 -5.96 9.30
N ALA A 222 10.50 -6.26 9.66
CA ALA A 222 9.90 -5.84 10.92
C ALA A 222 10.68 -6.36 12.14
N GLU A 223 11.13 -7.62 12.10
CA GLU A 223 11.96 -8.21 13.16
C GLU A 223 13.35 -7.56 13.25
N ARG A 224 14.03 -7.40 12.12
CA ARG A 224 15.38 -6.80 12.06
C ARG A 224 15.39 -5.36 12.57
N GLN A 225 14.36 -4.59 12.24
CA GLN A 225 14.23 -3.19 12.65
C GLN A 225 13.51 -3.03 14.00
N LYS A 226 13.11 -4.13 14.63
CA LYS A 226 12.41 -4.14 15.92
C LYS A 226 11.15 -3.26 15.87
N MET A 227 10.37 -3.42 14.81
CA MET A 227 9.09 -2.73 14.66
C MET A 227 8.10 -3.23 15.73
N GLN A 228 7.30 -2.31 16.26
CA GLN A 228 6.25 -2.63 17.24
C GLN A 228 5.01 -3.20 16.57
N GLY A 229 4.79 -2.84 15.30
CA GLY A 229 3.65 -3.29 14.51
C GLY A 229 3.97 -3.53 13.05
N LEU A 230 3.17 -4.38 12.43
CA LEU A 230 3.09 -4.61 10.98
C LEU A 230 1.62 -4.47 10.57
N VAL A 231 1.32 -3.52 9.69
CA VAL A 231 -0.03 -3.32 9.15
C VAL A 231 -0.06 -3.74 7.69
N LEU A 232 -1.02 -4.60 7.33
CA LEU A 232 -1.23 -5.08 5.97
C LEU A 232 -2.57 -4.58 5.45
N PHE A 233 -2.58 -4.00 4.25
CA PHE A 233 -3.78 -3.57 3.55
C PHE A 233 -4.06 -4.50 2.37
N ALA A 234 -5.29 -5.00 2.30
CA ALA A 234 -5.75 -5.90 1.25
C ALA A 234 -7.17 -5.54 0.80
N ASP A 235 -7.66 -6.15 -0.26
CA ASP A 235 -9.06 -6.05 -0.68
C ASP A 235 -9.92 -7.14 0.00
N GLY A 236 -9.41 -8.38 0.07
CA GLY A 236 -10.13 -9.52 0.63
C GLY A 236 -9.70 -9.91 2.04
N ASP A 237 -10.66 -10.35 2.83
CA ASP A 237 -10.41 -10.97 4.13
C ASP A 237 -9.71 -12.32 3.97
N ALA A 238 -8.49 -12.42 4.46
CA ALA A 238 -7.74 -13.68 4.47
C ALA A 238 -8.20 -14.66 5.59
N GLY A 239 -9.13 -14.25 6.46
CA GLY A 239 -9.65 -15.06 7.56
C GLY A 239 -8.62 -15.34 8.67
N VAL A 240 -7.72 -14.39 8.93
CA VAL A 240 -6.59 -14.61 9.86
C VAL A 240 -7.03 -14.78 11.32
N THR A 241 -8.14 -14.15 11.70
CA THR A 241 -8.72 -14.25 13.05
C THR A 241 -9.82 -15.29 13.15
N ALA A 242 -10.33 -15.82 12.03
CA ALA A 242 -11.39 -16.81 12.02
C ALA A 242 -10.99 -18.06 12.80
N GLU A 243 -11.94 -18.62 13.55
CA GLU A 243 -11.76 -19.92 14.19
C GLU A 243 -11.69 -21.02 13.12
N GLU A 244 -10.80 -21.98 13.30
CA GLU A 244 -10.81 -23.18 12.49
C GLU A 244 -11.99 -24.03 12.96
N GLY A 245 -13.10 -23.94 12.24
CA GLY A 245 -14.26 -24.76 12.51
C GLY A 245 -13.88 -26.24 12.34
N PHE A 246 -13.97 -27.02 13.41
CA PHE A 246 -13.81 -28.46 13.36
C PHE A 246 -15.11 -29.02 12.73
N SER A 247 -15.16 -29.05 11.40
CA SER A 247 -16.26 -29.71 10.70
C SER A 247 -15.99 -31.22 10.70
N LEU A 248 -16.73 -31.94 11.54
CA LEU A 248 -16.75 -33.41 11.54
C LEU A 248 -17.39 -34.00 10.28
N LEU A 249 -18.08 -33.17 9.50
CA LEU A 249 -18.64 -33.58 8.21
C LEU A 249 -17.66 -33.17 7.09
N PRO A 250 -17.26 -34.11 6.21
CA PRO A 250 -16.56 -33.74 5.00
C PRO A 250 -17.43 -32.74 4.25
N SER A 251 -17.01 -31.50 4.23
CA SER A 251 -17.67 -30.47 3.43
C SER A 251 -17.56 -30.91 1.98
N PHE A 252 -18.65 -31.30 1.35
CA PHE A 252 -18.77 -31.52 -0.09
C PHE A 252 -18.61 -30.22 -0.89
N GLN A 253 -18.14 -29.14 -0.26
CA GLN A 253 -17.86 -27.90 -0.95
C GLN A 253 -16.55 -28.08 -1.75
N THR A 254 -16.72 -28.36 -3.01
CA THR A 254 -15.66 -28.48 -4.04
C THR A 254 -14.93 -27.16 -4.33
N ARG A 255 -15.27 -26.07 -3.63
CA ARG A 255 -14.65 -24.77 -3.88
C ARG A 255 -13.39 -24.62 -3.04
N GLN A 256 -12.24 -24.64 -3.68
CA GLN A 256 -10.95 -24.39 -3.03
C GLN A 256 -10.92 -22.98 -2.46
N ASP A 257 -10.45 -22.85 -1.21
CA ASP A 257 -10.22 -21.56 -0.54
C ASP A 257 -8.92 -20.94 -1.05
N GLY A 258 -9.04 -19.87 -1.85
CA GLY A 258 -7.90 -19.15 -2.42
C GLY A 258 -7.07 -18.39 -1.39
N PHE A 259 -7.57 -18.20 -0.17
CA PHE A 259 -6.82 -17.53 0.91
C PHE A 259 -6.08 -18.50 1.85
N ALA A 260 -6.33 -19.81 1.76
CA ALA A 260 -5.83 -20.80 2.72
C ALA A 260 -4.32 -20.72 2.94
N GLU A 261 -3.52 -20.65 1.88
CA GLU A 261 -2.06 -20.58 1.98
C GLU A 261 -1.57 -19.27 2.59
N VAL A 262 -2.17 -18.15 2.22
CA VAL A 262 -1.83 -16.82 2.77
C VAL A 262 -2.19 -16.76 4.25
N ARG A 263 -3.38 -17.24 4.62
CA ARG A 263 -3.84 -17.33 6.01
C ARG A 263 -2.90 -18.16 6.87
N LYS A 264 -2.54 -19.37 6.41
CA LYS A 264 -1.60 -20.25 7.09
C LYS A 264 -0.23 -19.59 7.29
N GLN A 265 0.28 -18.93 6.25
CA GLN A 265 1.56 -18.24 6.31
C GLN A 265 1.52 -17.06 7.29
N LEU A 266 0.50 -16.20 7.21
CA LEU A 266 0.35 -15.04 8.09
C LEU A 266 0.29 -15.47 9.55
N ARG A 267 -0.54 -16.46 9.89
CA ARG A 267 -0.64 -17.00 11.26
C ARG A 267 0.70 -17.53 11.75
N GLY A 268 1.36 -18.39 10.99
CA GLY A 268 2.62 -18.99 11.40
C GLY A 268 3.79 -18.01 11.50
N MET A 269 3.76 -16.88 10.79
CA MET A 269 4.75 -15.83 10.92
C MET A 269 4.42 -14.91 12.10
N ALA A 270 3.15 -14.57 12.30
CA ALA A 270 2.70 -13.73 13.39
C ALA A 270 2.95 -14.38 14.77
N GLU A 271 2.80 -15.70 14.90
CA GLU A 271 3.14 -16.44 16.14
C GLU A 271 4.59 -16.26 16.58
N LYS A 272 5.50 -16.05 15.62
CA LYS A 272 6.94 -15.87 15.90
C LYS A 272 7.31 -14.40 16.08
N TYR A 273 6.50 -13.49 15.57
CA TYR A 273 6.74 -12.07 15.61
C TYR A 273 6.34 -11.49 16.98
N LYS A 274 7.24 -10.72 17.59
CA LYS A 274 7.01 -10.14 18.93
C LYS A 274 6.14 -8.89 18.93
N GLY A 275 5.94 -8.27 17.77
CA GLY A 275 5.09 -7.10 17.61
C GLY A 275 3.64 -7.49 17.31
N THR A 276 2.82 -6.48 17.07
CA THR A 276 1.41 -6.61 16.73
C THR A 276 1.24 -6.62 15.20
N VAL A 277 0.43 -7.53 14.67
CA VAL A 277 0.06 -7.56 13.25
C VAL A 277 -1.39 -7.08 13.12
N LEU A 278 -1.66 -6.16 12.20
CA LEU A 278 -3.01 -5.72 11.88
C LEU A 278 -3.28 -5.91 10.39
N LEU A 279 -4.31 -6.66 10.05
CA LEU A 279 -4.82 -6.78 8.69
C LEU A 279 -6.06 -5.90 8.55
N ILE A 280 -6.05 -5.02 7.55
CA ILE A 280 -7.18 -4.15 7.19
C ILE A 280 -7.59 -4.51 5.78
N ASP A 281 -8.85 -4.91 5.59
CA ASP A 281 -9.40 -5.19 4.27
C ASP A 281 -10.66 -4.37 3.98
N ALA A 282 -11.04 -4.35 2.72
CA ALA A 282 -12.24 -3.70 2.22
C ALA A 282 -13.16 -4.71 1.52
N GLN A 283 -13.22 -5.96 2.03
CA GLN A 283 -14.05 -6.99 1.43
C GLN A 283 -15.53 -6.55 1.38
N PRO A 284 -16.18 -6.65 0.22
CA PRO A 284 -17.59 -6.36 0.10
C PRO A 284 -18.41 -7.26 1.01
N LEU A 285 -19.20 -6.66 1.91
CA LEU A 285 -20.15 -7.36 2.74
C LEU A 285 -21.53 -7.34 2.07
N ALA A 286 -22.31 -8.40 2.28
CA ALA A 286 -23.69 -8.42 1.80
C ALA A 286 -24.48 -7.28 2.46
N PRO A 287 -25.25 -6.46 1.69
CA PRO A 287 -25.99 -5.32 2.25
C PRO A 287 -26.96 -5.69 3.38
N ALA A 288 -27.50 -6.91 3.37
CA ALA A 288 -28.38 -7.42 4.42
C ALA A 288 -27.62 -7.91 5.67
N SER A 289 -26.28 -7.95 5.64
CA SER A 289 -25.48 -8.37 6.80
C SER A 289 -25.48 -7.27 7.87
N PRO A 290 -25.79 -7.59 9.14
CA PRO A 290 -25.62 -6.63 10.23
C PRO A 290 -24.21 -6.04 10.31
N ALA A 291 -23.19 -6.81 9.95
CA ALA A 291 -21.80 -6.36 9.93
C ALA A 291 -21.55 -5.23 8.91
N ALA A 292 -22.34 -5.15 7.81
CA ALA A 292 -22.19 -4.10 6.82
C ALA A 292 -22.59 -2.70 7.32
N HIS A 293 -23.28 -2.63 8.45
CA HIS A 293 -23.78 -1.39 9.06
C HIS A 293 -23.17 -1.12 10.44
N ALA A 294 -22.27 -2.00 10.89
CA ALA A 294 -21.58 -1.83 12.16
C ALA A 294 -20.38 -0.90 12.01
N GLU A 295 -20.03 -0.17 13.06
CA GLU A 295 -18.75 0.53 13.12
C GLU A 295 -17.58 -0.45 12.96
N PRO A 296 -16.53 -0.10 12.20
CA PRO A 296 -15.38 -0.97 12.05
C PRO A 296 -14.70 -1.22 13.39
N ALA A 297 -14.49 -2.48 13.72
CA ALA A 297 -13.87 -2.88 14.99
C ALA A 297 -12.79 -3.93 14.75
N ILE A 298 -11.64 -3.77 15.43
CA ILE A 298 -10.54 -4.72 15.31
C ILE A 298 -10.85 -5.98 16.12
N GLN A 299 -10.92 -7.11 15.44
CA GLN A 299 -11.03 -8.42 16.05
C GLN A 299 -9.64 -8.99 16.30
N TRP A 300 -9.36 -9.41 17.54
CA TRP A 300 -8.03 -9.87 17.93
C TRP A 300 -7.99 -11.39 18.15
N ARG A 301 -6.92 -12.01 17.64
CA ARG A 301 -6.53 -13.38 17.94
C ARG A 301 -5.03 -13.41 18.26
N GLY A 302 -4.69 -13.50 19.53
CA GLY A 302 -3.30 -13.34 19.98
C GLY A 302 -2.76 -11.95 19.63
N ASN A 303 -1.66 -11.89 18.91
CA ASN A 303 -1.06 -10.64 18.45
C ASN A 303 -1.52 -10.22 17.04
N VAL A 304 -2.51 -10.92 16.47
CA VAL A 304 -3.08 -10.60 15.15
C VAL A 304 -4.43 -9.94 15.32
N GLY A 305 -4.55 -8.72 14.81
CA GLY A 305 -5.80 -7.98 14.65
C GLY A 305 -6.28 -8.05 13.20
N HIS A 306 -7.58 -8.04 13.02
CA HIS A 306 -8.22 -7.96 11.72
C HIS A 306 -9.41 -7.01 11.79
N VAL A 307 -9.59 -6.22 10.74
CA VAL A 307 -10.77 -5.37 10.56
C VAL A 307 -11.14 -5.28 9.09
N THR A 308 -12.43 -5.52 8.80
CA THR A 308 -13.04 -5.22 7.50
C THR A 308 -13.64 -3.81 7.55
N MET A 309 -13.34 -3.00 6.54
CA MET A 309 -13.90 -1.66 6.40
C MET A 309 -15.38 -1.72 6.07
N THR A 310 -16.19 -1.13 6.93
CA THR A 310 -17.67 -1.06 6.83
C THR A 310 -18.17 0.34 6.51
N THR A 311 -17.30 1.34 6.66
CA THR A 311 -17.53 2.75 6.37
C THR A 311 -16.73 3.20 5.14
N ASP A 312 -17.09 4.32 4.53
CA ASP A 312 -16.38 4.87 3.38
C ASP A 312 -14.93 5.20 3.72
N TRP A 313 -14.68 5.63 4.96
CA TRP A 313 -13.35 5.86 5.49
C TRP A 313 -13.30 5.59 7.00
N ALA A 314 -12.11 5.43 7.53
CA ALA A 314 -11.86 5.34 8.97
C ALA A 314 -10.51 5.98 9.32
N GLU A 315 -10.39 6.40 10.57
CA GLU A 315 -9.15 6.83 11.18
C GLU A 315 -8.60 5.70 12.07
N VAL A 316 -7.35 5.34 11.86
CA VAL A 316 -6.64 4.39 12.70
C VAL A 316 -5.60 5.14 13.54
N HIS A 317 -5.73 5.02 14.84
CA HIS A 317 -4.79 5.60 15.79
C HIS A 317 -3.72 4.58 16.17
N VAL A 318 -2.47 5.01 16.12
CA VAL A 318 -1.30 4.24 16.54
C VAL A 318 -0.74 4.84 17.80
N ALA A 319 -0.69 4.07 18.88
CA ALA A 319 -0.18 4.49 20.20
C ALA A 319 1.08 3.68 20.56
N PRO A 320 2.29 4.12 20.15
CA PRO A 320 3.52 3.40 20.40
C PRO A 320 3.74 3.14 21.89
N GLY A 321 4.06 1.88 22.23
CA GLY A 321 4.26 1.46 23.62
C GLY A 321 2.97 1.23 24.42
N ALA A 322 1.79 1.46 23.85
CA ALA A 322 0.51 1.15 24.48
C ALA A 322 0.00 -0.26 24.10
N ALA A 323 -0.93 -0.77 24.89
CA ALA A 323 -1.69 -1.97 24.62
C ALA A 323 -3.20 -1.65 24.75
N PRO A 324 -3.98 -1.66 23.67
CA PRO A 324 -3.59 -2.04 22.30
C PRO A 324 -2.75 -0.97 21.57
N LEU A 325 -1.89 -1.42 20.65
CA LEU A 325 -1.09 -0.52 19.79
C LEU A 325 -1.97 0.22 18.76
N PHE A 326 -3.05 -0.43 18.29
CA PHE A 326 -3.96 0.10 17.27
C PHE A 326 -5.38 0.22 17.80
N SER A 327 -6.03 1.34 17.47
CA SER A 327 -7.48 1.51 17.60
C SER A 327 -8.03 2.14 16.34
N ILE A 328 -9.32 1.88 16.02
CA ILE A 328 -9.97 2.36 14.81
C ILE A 328 -11.27 3.09 15.16
N LYS A 329 -11.56 4.13 14.39
CA LYS A 329 -12.82 4.86 14.47
C LYS A 329 -13.34 5.07 13.05
N GLY A 330 -14.55 4.63 12.78
CA GLY A 330 -15.23 4.86 11.51
C GLY A 330 -15.49 6.35 11.29
N GLY A 331 -15.32 6.80 10.05
CA GLY A 331 -15.79 8.10 9.64
C GLY A 331 -17.31 8.05 9.46
N SER A 332 -18.03 8.87 10.19
CA SER A 332 -19.45 9.08 9.95
C SER A 332 -19.60 9.72 8.56
N ALA A 333 -20.34 9.08 7.65
CA ALA A 333 -20.88 9.80 6.51
C ALA A 333 -21.69 10.94 7.08
N ALA A 334 -21.34 12.20 6.80
CA ALA A 334 -22.17 13.32 7.15
C ALA A 334 -23.57 13.03 6.60
N ALA A 335 -24.55 12.93 7.49
CA ALA A 335 -25.92 12.76 7.10
C ALA A 335 -26.23 13.90 6.12
N SER A 336 -26.45 13.55 4.86
CA SER A 336 -26.96 14.53 3.87
C SER A 336 -28.36 14.86 4.28
N GLU A 337 -28.55 16.04 4.94
CA GLU A 337 -29.83 16.70 5.00
C GLU A 337 -30.32 17.07 3.59
#